data_07988c3019dd937de7cb9b711726a748
#
_entry.id   07988c3019dd937de7cb9b711726a748
#
_cell.length_a   1.000
_cell.length_b   1.000
_cell.length_c   1.000
_cell.angle_alpha   90.00
_cell.angle_beta   90.00
_cell.angle_gamma   90.00
#
_symmetry.space_group_name_H-M   'P 1'
#
loop_
_entity.id
_entity.type
_entity.pdbx_description
1 polymer ?
#
loop_
_entity_poly.entity_id
_entity_poly.type
_entity_poly.pdbx_seq_one_letter_code
_entity_poly.pdbx_strand_id
1 'polypeptide(L)'
;SAFEYYMKSANGGCCEAMNNLGTCYVYGKRCTKKDEGEAARWYKKAADRGFGRGQANWGLCNKWGVGVEKNGYEAVKWSKKAAEQGDATGQNNLGTCYADGEGGLEKDEYEAVKWYRKAAEQGKESAQYNLGTCYADGKGGLEKDEYEAVKWYRKAAEQGHENARKILSESYGIHIKEE
;
A
#
# COMPACT_ATOMS: atom_id res chain seq x y z
N SER A 1 24.23 -13.55 6.12
CA SER A 1 22.91 -13.14 6.63
C SER A 1 21.93 -12.90 5.48
N ALA A 2 20.63 -12.85 5.77
CA ALA A 2 19.61 -12.53 4.74
C ALA A 2 19.83 -11.14 4.13
N PHE A 3 20.34 -10.19 4.90
CA PHE A 3 20.69 -8.85 4.42
C PHE A 3 21.85 -8.89 3.41
N GLU A 4 22.93 -9.62 3.72
CA GLU A 4 24.06 -9.82 2.78
C GLU A 4 23.62 -10.50 1.48
N TYR A 5 22.73 -11.49 1.59
CA TYR A 5 22.12 -12.12 0.42
C TYR A 5 21.35 -11.12 -0.45
N TYR A 6 20.51 -10.27 0.18
CA TYR A 6 19.80 -9.22 -0.57
C TYR A 6 20.75 -8.20 -1.18
N MET A 7 21.81 -7.78 -0.46
CA MET A 7 22.84 -6.86 -0.98
C MET A 7 23.52 -7.44 -2.22
N LYS A 8 23.97 -8.69 -2.15
CA LYS A 8 24.62 -9.37 -3.29
C LYS A 8 23.67 -9.49 -4.48
N SER A 9 22.44 -9.92 -4.22
CA SER A 9 21.42 -10.15 -5.26
C SER A 9 20.97 -8.83 -5.90
N ALA A 10 20.78 -7.77 -5.10
CA ALA A 10 20.42 -6.43 -5.60
C ALA A 10 21.55 -5.82 -6.43
N ASN A 11 22.80 -5.97 -6.00
CA ASN A 11 23.97 -5.53 -6.78
C ASN A 11 24.12 -6.31 -8.09
N GLY A 12 23.65 -7.55 -8.12
CA GLY A 12 23.50 -8.36 -9.34
C GLY A 12 22.29 -8.00 -10.22
N GLY A 13 21.50 -6.98 -9.83
CA GLY A 13 20.39 -6.47 -10.63
C GLY A 13 19.00 -7.03 -10.28
N CYS A 14 18.85 -7.86 -9.24
CA CYS A 14 17.57 -8.41 -8.82
C CYS A 14 16.68 -7.32 -8.20
N CYS A 15 15.60 -6.98 -8.90
CA CYS A 15 14.67 -5.90 -8.46
C CYS A 15 13.92 -6.24 -7.18
N GLU A 16 13.56 -7.51 -6.98
CA GLU A 16 12.92 -7.97 -5.75
C GLU A 16 13.85 -7.81 -4.55
N ALA A 17 15.14 -8.15 -4.70
CA ALA A 17 16.13 -7.94 -3.66
C ALA A 17 16.35 -6.45 -3.35
N MET A 18 16.31 -5.58 -4.36
CA MET A 18 16.35 -4.12 -4.17
C MET A 18 15.16 -3.65 -3.34
N ASN A 19 13.96 -4.10 -3.69
CA ASN A 19 12.74 -3.77 -2.92
C ASN A 19 12.82 -4.27 -1.47
N ASN A 20 13.32 -5.49 -1.25
CA ASN A 20 13.48 -6.06 0.08
C ASN A 20 14.53 -5.31 0.91
N LEU A 21 15.61 -4.82 0.30
CA LEU A 21 16.56 -3.92 0.97
C LEU A 21 15.91 -2.62 1.40
N GLY A 22 15.12 -1.99 0.54
CA GLY A 22 14.34 -0.81 0.91
C GLY A 22 13.50 -1.08 2.16
N THR A 23 12.81 -2.20 2.21
CA THR A 23 12.01 -2.62 3.37
C THR A 23 12.88 -2.86 4.62
N CYS A 24 14.06 -3.47 4.49
CA CYS A 24 14.99 -3.64 5.61
C CYS A 24 15.38 -2.28 6.21
N TYR A 25 15.69 -1.30 5.38
CA TYR A 25 16.08 0.04 5.85
C TYR A 25 14.90 0.83 6.44
N VAL A 26 13.67 0.69 5.93
CA VAL A 26 12.48 1.33 6.54
C VAL A 26 12.28 0.89 7.98
N TYR A 27 12.40 -0.41 8.25
CA TYR A 27 12.08 -0.98 9.56
C TYR A 27 13.31 -1.21 10.46
N GLY A 28 14.53 -0.98 9.98
CA GLY A 28 15.75 -1.31 10.71
C GLY A 28 15.88 -2.79 11.04
N LYS A 29 15.48 -3.66 10.11
CA LYS A 29 15.45 -5.14 10.30
C LYS A 29 16.69 -5.80 9.69
N ARG A 30 16.98 -7.03 10.15
CA ARG A 30 18.01 -7.92 9.57
C ARG A 30 19.43 -7.33 9.58
N CYS A 31 19.84 -6.77 10.71
CA CYS A 31 21.19 -6.22 10.94
C CYS A 31 21.45 -4.86 10.26
N THR A 32 20.40 -4.11 9.89
CA THR A 32 20.52 -2.73 9.45
C THR A 32 19.98 -1.76 10.50
N LYS A 33 20.49 -0.55 10.51
CA LYS A 33 19.83 0.58 11.19
C LYS A 33 18.74 1.14 10.26
N LYS A 34 17.68 1.69 10.86
CA LYS A 34 16.66 2.42 10.10
C LYS A 34 17.32 3.58 9.34
N ASP A 35 17.12 3.64 8.03
CA ASP A 35 17.61 4.69 7.15
C ASP A 35 16.63 4.92 6.01
N GLU A 36 15.85 5.99 6.13
CA GLU A 36 14.80 6.31 5.16
C GLU A 36 15.38 6.75 3.80
N GLY A 37 16.55 7.38 3.80
CA GLY A 37 17.25 7.78 2.57
C GLY A 37 17.73 6.57 1.76
N GLU A 38 18.37 5.59 2.42
CA GLU A 38 18.75 4.34 1.76
C GLU A 38 17.53 3.53 1.34
N ALA A 39 16.46 3.50 2.14
CA ALA A 39 15.21 2.85 1.75
C ALA A 39 14.66 3.42 0.44
N ALA A 40 14.50 4.74 0.38
CA ALA A 40 14.01 5.44 -0.82
C ALA A 40 14.90 5.18 -2.04
N ARG A 41 16.21 5.18 -1.86
CA ARG A 41 17.18 4.91 -2.92
C ARG A 41 17.04 3.50 -3.51
N TRP A 42 16.85 2.50 -2.67
CA TRP A 42 16.66 1.13 -3.14
C TRP A 42 15.29 0.92 -3.80
N TYR A 43 14.21 1.50 -3.26
CA TYR A 43 12.90 1.48 -3.92
C TYR A 43 12.94 2.16 -5.29
N LYS A 44 13.62 3.32 -5.38
CA LYS A 44 13.80 4.01 -6.67
C LYS A 44 14.53 3.15 -7.68
N LYS A 45 15.62 2.47 -7.28
CA LYS A 45 16.35 1.55 -8.17
C LYS A 45 15.47 0.42 -8.71
N ALA A 46 14.62 -0.17 -7.86
CA ALA A 46 13.67 -1.19 -8.27
C ALA A 46 12.59 -0.61 -9.21
N ALA A 47 12.07 0.58 -8.89
CA ALA A 47 11.06 1.28 -9.68
C ALA A 47 11.55 1.65 -11.08
N ASP A 48 12.77 2.19 -11.20
CA ASP A 48 13.39 2.57 -12.46
C ASP A 48 13.61 1.36 -13.39
N ARG A 49 13.72 0.14 -12.82
CA ARG A 49 13.78 -1.12 -13.56
C ARG A 49 12.42 -1.73 -13.87
N GLY A 50 11.33 -1.03 -13.59
CA GLY A 50 9.97 -1.46 -13.90
C GLY A 50 9.36 -2.44 -12.90
N PHE A 51 9.97 -2.68 -11.73
CA PHE A 51 9.43 -3.58 -10.74
C PHE A 51 8.21 -2.95 -10.03
N GLY A 52 7.01 -3.51 -10.24
CA GLY A 52 5.75 -2.93 -9.79
C GLY A 52 5.69 -2.64 -8.29
N ARG A 53 6.15 -3.57 -7.43
CA ARG A 53 6.22 -3.36 -5.99
C ARG A 53 7.22 -2.23 -5.63
N GLY A 54 8.36 -2.16 -6.32
CA GLY A 54 9.32 -1.06 -6.17
C GLY A 54 8.71 0.28 -6.55
N GLN A 55 7.96 0.33 -7.65
CA GLN A 55 7.23 1.53 -8.08
C GLN A 55 6.17 1.96 -7.05
N ALA A 56 5.41 1.01 -6.49
CA ALA A 56 4.43 1.28 -5.45
C ALA A 56 5.08 1.87 -4.20
N ASN A 57 6.18 1.28 -3.72
CA ASN A 57 6.91 1.75 -2.55
C ASN A 57 7.60 3.09 -2.79
N TRP A 58 8.17 3.31 -3.98
CA TRP A 58 8.72 4.61 -4.36
C TRP A 58 7.63 5.69 -4.42
N GLY A 59 6.44 5.36 -4.92
CA GLY A 59 5.26 6.23 -4.85
C GLY A 59 4.90 6.63 -3.43
N LEU A 60 4.93 5.69 -2.47
CA LEU A 60 4.72 5.97 -1.04
C LEU A 60 5.80 6.87 -0.44
N CYS A 61 7.08 6.66 -0.81
CA CYS A 61 8.16 7.55 -0.36
C CYS A 61 7.88 8.99 -0.78
N ASN A 62 7.43 9.21 -2.01
CA ASN A 62 7.07 10.56 -2.50
C ASN A 62 5.80 11.10 -1.83
N LYS A 63 4.81 10.25 -1.55
CA LYS A 63 3.56 10.67 -0.89
C LYS A 63 3.81 11.18 0.52
N TRP A 64 4.64 10.49 1.28
CA TRP A 64 4.84 10.76 2.71
C TRP A 64 6.14 11.50 3.03
N GLY A 65 7.00 11.71 2.03
CA GLY A 65 8.32 12.33 2.25
C GLY A 65 9.30 11.41 2.98
N VAL A 66 9.23 10.09 2.75
CA VAL A 66 10.13 9.12 3.38
C VAL A 66 11.45 9.06 2.61
N GLY A 67 12.50 9.62 3.20
CA GLY A 67 13.84 9.70 2.60
C GLY A 67 13.97 10.61 1.38
N VAL A 68 12.89 11.32 1.02
CA VAL A 68 12.83 12.29 -0.09
C VAL A 68 11.87 13.41 0.27
N GLU A 69 11.93 14.52 -0.44
CA GLU A 69 10.93 15.58 -0.33
C GLU A 69 9.56 15.08 -0.80
N LYS A 70 8.51 15.45 -0.07
CA LYS A 70 7.14 15.08 -0.42
C LYS A 70 6.76 15.64 -1.79
N ASN A 71 6.26 14.77 -2.67
CA ASN A 71 5.84 15.13 -4.01
C ASN A 71 4.61 14.31 -4.44
N GLY A 72 3.40 14.89 -4.31
CA GLY A 72 2.15 14.22 -4.65
C GLY A 72 2.04 13.85 -6.13
N TYR A 73 2.59 14.66 -7.03
CA TYR A 73 2.59 14.37 -8.46
C TYR A 73 3.40 13.10 -8.80
N GLU A 74 4.62 12.98 -8.26
CA GLU A 74 5.43 11.76 -8.42
C GLU A 74 4.76 10.56 -7.72
N ALA A 75 4.12 10.76 -6.57
CA ALA A 75 3.36 9.70 -5.89
C ALA A 75 2.27 9.11 -6.79
N VAL A 76 1.44 9.95 -7.42
CA VAL A 76 0.40 9.52 -8.36
C VAL A 76 0.99 8.82 -9.57
N LYS A 77 2.01 9.41 -10.20
CA LYS A 77 2.67 8.85 -11.39
C LYS A 77 3.20 7.44 -11.16
N TRP A 78 3.88 7.20 -10.03
CA TRP A 78 4.45 5.90 -9.74
C TRP A 78 3.41 4.88 -9.25
N SER A 79 2.42 5.34 -8.48
CA SER A 79 1.28 4.48 -8.09
C SER A 79 0.50 4.01 -9.32
N LYS A 80 0.30 4.88 -10.32
CA LYS A 80 -0.36 4.53 -11.58
C LYS A 80 0.44 3.46 -12.35
N LYS A 81 1.75 3.64 -12.50
CA LYS A 81 2.61 2.64 -13.17
C LYS A 81 2.54 1.27 -12.48
N ALA A 82 2.60 1.23 -11.16
CA ALA A 82 2.49 0.00 -10.39
C ALA A 82 1.10 -0.65 -10.53
N ALA A 83 0.03 0.16 -10.45
CA ALA A 83 -1.34 -0.31 -10.57
C ALA A 83 -1.66 -0.90 -11.95
N GLU A 84 -1.13 -0.29 -13.02
CA GLU A 84 -1.28 -0.77 -14.41
C GLU A 84 -0.56 -2.11 -14.63
N GLN A 85 0.50 -2.40 -13.89
CA GLN A 85 1.16 -3.72 -13.88
C GLN A 85 0.41 -4.76 -13.02
N GLY A 86 -0.68 -4.40 -12.35
CA GLY A 86 -1.44 -5.29 -11.48
C GLY A 86 -0.91 -5.38 -10.05
N ASP A 87 0.08 -4.58 -9.64
CA ASP A 87 0.57 -4.60 -8.25
C ASP A 87 -0.52 -4.09 -7.28
N ALA A 88 -0.92 -4.94 -6.32
CA ALA A 88 -2.00 -4.63 -5.40
C ALA A 88 -1.69 -3.43 -4.47
N THR A 89 -0.42 -3.22 -4.11
CA THR A 89 -0.02 -2.04 -3.34
C THR A 89 -0.15 -0.78 -4.19
N GLY A 90 0.31 -0.83 -5.44
CA GLY A 90 0.13 0.27 -6.39
C GLY A 90 -1.33 0.62 -6.65
N GLN A 91 -2.19 -0.39 -6.80
CA GLN A 91 -3.62 -0.20 -6.97
C GLN A 91 -4.25 0.46 -5.72
N ASN A 92 -3.93 -0.01 -4.52
CA ASN A 92 -4.41 0.63 -3.29
C ASN A 92 -3.92 2.09 -3.17
N ASN A 93 -2.66 2.34 -3.48
CA ASN A 93 -2.08 3.69 -3.43
C ASN A 93 -2.77 4.63 -4.44
N LEU A 94 -3.03 4.16 -5.66
CA LEU A 94 -3.73 4.94 -6.67
C LEU A 94 -5.18 5.23 -6.24
N GLY A 95 -5.87 4.24 -5.67
CA GLY A 95 -7.20 4.44 -5.08
C GLY A 95 -7.20 5.55 -4.02
N THR A 96 -6.19 5.56 -3.15
CA THR A 96 -6.04 6.61 -2.13
C THR A 96 -5.76 7.98 -2.76
N CYS A 97 -4.94 8.04 -3.82
CA CYS A 97 -4.69 9.30 -4.54
C CYS A 97 -5.98 9.88 -5.14
N TYR A 98 -6.87 9.05 -5.70
CA TYR A 98 -8.17 9.50 -6.17
C TYR A 98 -9.11 9.91 -5.04
N ALA A 99 -9.13 9.17 -3.93
CA ALA A 99 -9.96 9.51 -2.76
C ALA A 99 -9.57 10.85 -2.13
N ASP A 100 -8.27 11.17 -2.13
CA ASP A 100 -7.73 12.41 -1.55
C ASP A 100 -7.68 13.58 -2.55
N GLY A 101 -7.75 13.32 -3.85
CA GLY A 101 -7.50 14.32 -4.89
C GLY A 101 -6.04 14.78 -4.91
N GLU A 102 -5.09 13.84 -4.82
CA GLU A 102 -3.67 14.15 -4.67
C GLU A 102 -2.94 14.29 -6.02
N GLY A 103 -1.85 15.06 -6.03
CA GLY A 103 -0.93 15.14 -7.16
C GLY A 103 -1.55 15.63 -8.46
N GLY A 104 -2.51 16.56 -8.37
CA GLY A 104 -3.20 17.13 -9.53
C GLY A 104 -4.41 16.31 -10.01
N LEU A 105 -4.74 15.20 -9.34
CA LEU A 105 -5.99 14.49 -9.58
C LEU A 105 -7.15 15.26 -8.90
N GLU A 106 -8.29 15.30 -9.57
CA GLU A 106 -9.54 15.64 -8.91
C GLU A 106 -9.96 14.48 -7.99
N LYS A 107 -10.60 14.83 -6.86
CA LYS A 107 -11.15 13.83 -5.95
C LYS A 107 -12.23 13.02 -6.69
N ASP A 108 -12.05 11.70 -6.76
CA ASP A 108 -12.95 10.78 -7.43
C ASP A 108 -13.12 9.51 -6.60
N GLU A 109 -14.19 9.47 -5.81
CA GLU A 109 -14.50 8.32 -4.96
C GLU A 109 -14.90 7.07 -5.76
N TYR A 110 -15.44 7.23 -6.97
CA TYR A 110 -15.79 6.10 -7.85
C TYR A 110 -14.52 5.41 -8.37
N GLU A 111 -13.57 6.17 -8.90
CA GLU A 111 -12.27 5.61 -9.30
C GLU A 111 -11.52 5.04 -8.09
N ALA A 112 -11.59 5.67 -6.91
CA ALA A 112 -10.98 5.14 -5.70
C ALA A 112 -11.53 3.74 -5.35
N VAL A 113 -12.85 3.57 -5.32
CA VAL A 113 -13.50 2.28 -5.04
C VAL A 113 -13.10 1.22 -6.05
N LYS A 114 -13.05 1.56 -7.33
CA LYS A 114 -12.64 0.65 -8.39
C LYS A 114 -11.22 0.11 -8.19
N TRP A 115 -10.28 0.96 -7.80
CA TRP A 115 -8.90 0.55 -7.52
C TRP A 115 -8.76 -0.20 -6.19
N TYR A 116 -9.47 0.22 -5.15
CA TYR A 116 -9.51 -0.52 -3.88
C TYR A 116 -10.07 -1.94 -4.08
N ARG A 117 -11.13 -2.11 -4.87
CA ARG A 117 -11.70 -3.42 -5.16
C ARG A 117 -10.70 -4.34 -5.83
N LYS A 118 -10.00 -3.88 -6.87
CA LYS A 118 -8.96 -4.67 -7.54
C LYS A 118 -7.85 -5.13 -6.57
N ALA A 119 -7.38 -4.25 -5.70
CA ALA A 119 -6.35 -4.58 -4.72
C ALA A 119 -6.88 -5.50 -3.60
N ALA A 120 -8.12 -5.27 -3.14
CA ALA A 120 -8.76 -6.06 -2.09
C ALA A 120 -9.03 -7.50 -2.54
N GLU A 121 -9.43 -7.70 -3.79
CA GLU A 121 -9.63 -9.01 -4.41
C GLU A 121 -8.32 -9.80 -4.55
N GLN A 122 -7.18 -9.12 -4.68
CA GLN A 122 -5.85 -9.72 -4.61
C GLN A 122 -5.37 -10.01 -3.18
N GLY A 123 -6.16 -9.68 -2.17
CA GLY A 123 -5.83 -9.93 -0.75
C GLY A 123 -5.10 -8.79 -0.06
N LYS A 124 -4.94 -7.60 -0.68
CA LYS A 124 -4.27 -6.47 -0.02
C LYS A 124 -5.06 -5.97 1.18
N GLU A 125 -4.52 -6.13 2.39
CA GLU A 125 -5.22 -5.87 3.66
C GLU A 125 -5.67 -4.41 3.81
N SER A 126 -4.83 -3.45 3.42
CA SER A 126 -5.19 -2.03 3.45
C SER A 126 -6.29 -1.67 2.44
N ALA A 127 -6.32 -2.33 1.28
CA ALA A 127 -7.39 -2.13 0.31
C ALA A 127 -8.70 -2.77 0.76
N GLN A 128 -8.66 -3.91 1.43
CA GLN A 128 -9.83 -4.53 2.05
C GLN A 128 -10.43 -3.62 3.12
N TYR A 129 -9.60 -3.02 3.97
CA TYR A 129 -10.03 -2.03 4.93
C TYR A 129 -10.67 -0.81 4.25
N ASN A 130 -10.02 -0.23 3.24
CA ASN A 130 -10.54 0.93 2.51
C ASN A 130 -11.85 0.63 1.80
N LEU A 131 -11.98 -0.54 1.17
CA LEU A 131 -13.22 -0.98 0.53
C LEU A 131 -14.35 -1.19 1.56
N GLY A 132 -14.03 -1.78 2.71
CA GLY A 132 -14.98 -1.90 3.83
C GLY A 132 -15.49 -0.52 4.29
N THR A 133 -14.61 0.47 4.38
CA THR A 133 -15.00 1.85 4.72
C THR A 133 -15.90 2.46 3.64
N CYS A 134 -15.62 2.21 2.37
CA CYS A 134 -16.49 2.70 1.28
C CYS A 134 -17.91 2.10 1.36
N TYR A 135 -18.05 0.82 1.70
CA TYR A 135 -19.37 0.21 1.94
C TYR A 135 -20.05 0.75 3.20
N ALA A 136 -19.32 0.94 4.29
CA ALA A 136 -19.86 1.50 5.53
C ALA A 136 -20.43 2.90 5.34
N ASP A 137 -19.78 3.72 4.50
CA ASP A 137 -20.14 5.11 4.26
C ASP A 137 -21.06 5.31 3.03
N GLY A 138 -21.21 4.30 2.17
CA GLY A 138 -21.92 4.43 0.89
C GLY A 138 -21.21 5.36 -0.09
N LYS A 139 -19.89 5.20 -0.28
CA LYS A 139 -19.05 6.05 -1.14
C LYS A 139 -18.77 5.44 -2.50
N GLY A 140 -18.42 6.28 -3.47
CA GLY A 140 -17.96 5.87 -4.80
C GLY A 140 -18.99 5.08 -5.60
N GLY A 141 -20.28 5.43 -5.50
CA GLY A 141 -21.37 4.76 -6.17
C GLY A 141 -21.85 3.47 -5.49
N LEU A 142 -21.29 3.12 -4.32
CA LEU A 142 -21.80 2.02 -3.51
C LEU A 142 -22.97 2.48 -2.65
N GLU A 143 -23.97 1.63 -2.48
CA GLU A 143 -24.96 1.80 -1.43
C GLU A 143 -24.33 1.46 -0.07
N LYS A 144 -24.79 2.12 0.99
CA LYS A 144 -24.34 1.80 2.35
C LYS A 144 -24.75 0.36 2.68
N ASP A 145 -23.75 -0.47 3.00
CA ASP A 145 -23.94 -1.89 3.30
C ASP A 145 -22.99 -2.32 4.42
N GLU A 146 -23.55 -2.38 5.64
CA GLU A 146 -22.77 -2.76 6.83
C GLU A 146 -22.35 -4.24 6.82
N TYR A 147 -23.10 -5.12 6.15
CA TYR A 147 -22.74 -6.53 6.02
C TYR A 147 -21.48 -6.69 5.14
N GLU A 148 -21.49 -6.06 3.97
CA GLU A 148 -20.29 -6.06 3.10
C GLU A 148 -19.11 -5.33 3.78
N ALA A 149 -19.36 -4.22 4.49
CA ALA A 149 -18.31 -3.53 5.26
C ALA A 149 -17.64 -4.47 6.27
N VAL A 150 -18.44 -5.15 7.11
CA VAL A 150 -17.93 -6.10 8.11
C VAL A 150 -17.17 -7.25 7.46
N LYS A 151 -17.65 -7.77 6.35
CA LYS A 151 -16.99 -8.85 5.60
C LYS A 151 -15.58 -8.44 5.12
N TRP A 152 -15.43 -7.24 4.59
CA TRP A 152 -14.13 -6.73 4.15
C TRP A 152 -13.23 -6.36 5.31
N TYR A 153 -13.75 -5.76 6.37
CA TYR A 153 -12.99 -5.50 7.60
C TYR A 153 -12.47 -6.79 8.25
N ARG A 154 -13.26 -7.88 8.26
CA ARG A 154 -12.80 -9.19 8.77
C ARG A 154 -11.62 -9.71 7.99
N LYS A 155 -11.67 -9.70 6.66
CA LYS A 155 -10.55 -10.12 5.82
C LYS A 155 -9.27 -9.32 6.10
N ALA A 156 -9.38 -8.02 6.27
CA ALA A 156 -8.24 -7.17 6.62
C ALA A 156 -7.72 -7.48 8.03
N ALA A 157 -8.62 -7.63 9.00
CA ALA A 157 -8.28 -7.89 10.40
C ALA A 157 -7.60 -9.26 10.61
N GLU A 158 -8.02 -10.29 9.89
CA GLU A 158 -7.40 -11.62 9.88
C GLU A 158 -5.95 -11.58 9.38
N GLN A 159 -5.62 -10.62 8.53
CA GLN A 159 -4.25 -10.36 8.07
C GLN A 159 -3.45 -9.43 9.00
N GLY A 160 -4.01 -9.02 10.14
CA GLY A 160 -3.33 -8.18 11.11
C GLY A 160 -3.54 -6.67 10.93
N HIS A 161 -4.53 -6.23 10.12
CA HIS A 161 -4.79 -4.81 9.94
C HIS A 161 -5.43 -4.21 11.21
N GLU A 162 -4.65 -3.43 11.98
CA GLU A 162 -5.05 -2.93 13.31
C GLU A 162 -6.32 -2.08 13.29
N ASN A 163 -6.45 -1.15 12.34
CA ASN A 163 -7.66 -0.31 12.25
C ASN A 163 -8.91 -1.13 11.92
N ALA A 164 -8.78 -2.20 11.14
CA ALA A 164 -9.91 -3.09 10.85
C ALA A 164 -10.33 -3.87 12.11
N ARG A 165 -9.37 -4.36 12.90
CA ARG A 165 -9.65 -5.00 14.20
C ARG A 165 -10.34 -4.05 15.16
N LYS A 166 -9.86 -2.81 15.23
CA LYS A 166 -10.42 -1.76 16.09
C LYS A 166 -11.87 -1.44 15.71
N ILE A 167 -12.14 -1.19 14.43
CA ILE A 167 -13.50 -0.89 13.95
C ILE A 167 -14.47 -2.06 14.21
N LEU A 168 -14.03 -3.31 13.97
CA LEU A 168 -14.85 -4.48 14.25
C LEU A 168 -15.21 -4.59 15.72
N SER A 169 -14.27 -4.35 16.63
CA SER A 169 -14.54 -4.42 18.08
C SER A 169 -15.38 -3.26 18.59
N GLU A 170 -15.07 -2.02 18.19
CA GLU A 170 -15.71 -0.83 18.72
C GLU A 170 -17.10 -0.56 18.12
N SER A 171 -17.26 -0.77 16.81
CA SER A 171 -18.50 -0.42 16.09
C SER A 171 -19.45 -1.60 15.91
N TYR A 172 -18.91 -2.83 15.88
CA TYR A 172 -19.69 -4.03 15.58
C TYR A 172 -19.65 -5.10 16.69
N GLY A 173 -18.87 -4.90 17.75
CA GLY A 173 -18.74 -5.88 18.86
C GLY A 173 -18.09 -7.20 18.45
N ILE A 174 -17.30 -7.20 17.37
CA ILE A 174 -16.68 -8.38 16.80
C ILE A 174 -15.20 -8.43 17.15
N HIS A 175 -14.77 -9.50 17.82
CA HIS A 175 -13.39 -9.69 18.22
C HIS A 175 -12.72 -10.77 17.35
N ILE A 176 -11.62 -10.42 16.67
CA ILE A 176 -10.78 -11.35 15.91
C ILE A 176 -9.68 -11.86 16.84
N LYS A 177 -9.60 -13.18 17.01
CA LYS A 177 -8.53 -13.81 17.82
C LYS A 177 -7.19 -13.62 17.13
N GLU A 178 -6.15 -13.35 17.92
CA GLU A 178 -4.76 -13.48 17.47
C GLU A 178 -4.41 -14.99 17.46
N GLU A 179 -3.91 -15.47 16.32
CA GLU A 179 -3.30 -16.80 16.24
C GLU A 179 -1.83 -16.77 16.65
#